data_9c0f083c45713758ebd3fe8d6272ce05
#
_entry.id   9c0f083c45713758ebd3fe8d6272ce05
#
_cell.length_a   1.000
_cell.length_b   1.000
_cell.length_c   1.000
_cell.angle_alpha   90.00
_cell.angle_beta   90.00
_cell.angle_gamma   90.00
#
_symmetry.space_group_name_H-M   'P 1'
#
loop_
_entity.id
_entity.type
_entity.pdbx_description
1 polymer ?
#
loop_
_entity_poly.entity_id
_entity_poly.type
_entity_poly.pdbx_seq_one_letter_code
_entity_poly.pdbx_strand_id
1 'polypeptide(L)'
;MTVQTTVPLLDLKMQYETLRHEIEPVIKDICDSQYFILGPKVAEFETEMSASVGTKRALGCASGSDALLLALMALDVKAGDEVICPSYTFFATGGAIRRIGAVPVWADIDPISYNVTSATIA
;
A
#
# COMPACT_ATOMS: atom_id res chain seq x y z
N MET A 1 -31.09 -26.02 -21.12
CA MET A 1 -30.72 -25.16 -19.96
C MET A 1 -29.32 -24.63 -20.21
N THR A 2 -29.18 -23.36 -20.53
CA THR A 2 -27.88 -22.72 -20.70
C THR A 2 -27.29 -22.47 -19.29
N VAL A 3 -26.22 -23.17 -18.96
CA VAL A 3 -25.45 -22.90 -17.75
C VAL A 3 -24.79 -21.55 -17.94
N GLN A 4 -25.28 -20.53 -17.22
CA GLN A 4 -24.69 -19.20 -17.24
C GLN A 4 -23.41 -19.28 -16.38
N THR A 5 -22.26 -19.35 -17.04
CA THR A 5 -20.96 -19.34 -16.36
C THR A 5 -20.66 -17.90 -15.94
N THR A 6 -20.74 -17.65 -14.64
CA THR A 6 -20.34 -16.34 -14.08
C THR A 6 -18.81 -16.32 -13.95
N VAL A 7 -18.15 -15.42 -14.64
CA VAL A 7 -16.71 -15.18 -14.49
C VAL A 7 -16.53 -14.09 -13.44
N PRO A 8 -15.95 -14.38 -12.28
CA PRO A 8 -15.70 -13.36 -11.25
C PRO A 8 -14.62 -12.39 -11.72
N LEU A 9 -14.76 -11.12 -11.32
CA LEU A 9 -13.73 -10.09 -11.56
C LEU A 9 -12.42 -10.41 -10.85
N LEU A 10 -12.50 -11.10 -9.72
CA LEU A 10 -11.37 -11.47 -8.86
C LEU A 10 -11.63 -12.82 -8.21
N ASP A 11 -10.67 -13.72 -8.25
CA ASP A 11 -10.73 -15.03 -7.59
C ASP A 11 -9.58 -15.20 -6.59
N LEU A 12 -9.75 -14.61 -5.41
CA LEU A 12 -8.79 -14.73 -4.31
C LEU A 12 -8.74 -16.14 -3.72
N LYS A 13 -9.78 -16.97 -3.91
CA LYS A 13 -9.78 -18.35 -3.42
C LYS A 13 -8.78 -19.19 -4.20
N MET A 14 -8.78 -19.07 -5.53
CA MET A 14 -7.83 -19.77 -6.37
C MET A 14 -6.39 -19.33 -6.05
N GLN A 15 -6.14 -18.05 -5.86
CA GLN A 15 -4.83 -17.55 -5.43
C GLN A 15 -4.41 -18.12 -4.07
N TYR A 16 -5.30 -18.10 -3.08
CA TYR A 16 -5.02 -18.64 -1.75
C TYR A 16 -4.69 -20.13 -1.77
N GLU A 17 -5.41 -20.94 -2.56
CA GLU A 17 -5.15 -22.38 -2.65
C GLU A 17 -3.72 -22.69 -3.10
N THR A 18 -3.14 -21.86 -3.97
CA THR A 18 -1.73 -22.03 -4.40
C THR A 18 -0.72 -21.70 -3.31
N LEU A 19 -1.06 -20.76 -2.41
CA LEU A 19 -0.16 -20.24 -1.35
C LEU A 19 -0.44 -20.83 0.03
N ARG A 20 -1.53 -21.57 0.19
CA ARG A 20 -1.99 -22.10 1.47
C ARG A 20 -0.90 -22.84 2.25
N HIS A 21 -0.19 -23.72 1.56
CA HIS A 21 0.85 -24.57 2.16
C HIS A 21 2.06 -23.77 2.68
N GLU A 22 2.25 -22.54 2.20
CA GLU A 22 3.29 -21.62 2.69
C GLU A 22 2.76 -20.72 3.81
N ILE A 23 1.53 -20.21 3.67
CA ILE A 23 0.94 -19.21 4.57
C ILE A 23 0.52 -19.81 5.91
N GLU A 24 -0.22 -20.95 5.89
CA GLU A 24 -0.78 -21.54 7.12
C GLU A 24 0.28 -21.91 8.17
N PRO A 25 1.43 -22.52 7.81
CA PRO A 25 2.48 -22.80 8.78
C PRO A 25 3.04 -21.54 9.44
N VAL A 26 3.25 -20.47 8.67
CA VAL A 26 3.78 -19.20 9.19
C VAL A 26 2.81 -18.56 10.17
N ILE A 27 1.51 -18.56 9.85
CA ILE A 27 0.48 -18.06 10.78
C ILE A 27 0.49 -18.86 12.07
N LYS A 28 0.57 -20.21 11.96
CA LYS A 28 0.61 -21.09 13.12
C LYS A 28 1.83 -20.80 14.00
N ASP A 29 3.02 -20.67 13.41
CA ASP A 29 4.27 -20.38 14.12
C ASP A 29 4.20 -19.05 14.89
N ILE A 30 3.60 -18.01 14.28
CA ILE A 30 3.37 -16.71 14.93
C ILE A 30 2.43 -16.89 16.13
N CYS A 31 1.33 -17.65 15.95
CA CYS A 31 0.39 -17.91 17.03
C CYS A 31 1.02 -18.72 18.17
N ASP A 32 1.82 -19.73 17.86
CA ASP A 32 2.50 -20.56 18.85
C ASP A 32 3.57 -19.76 19.63
N SER A 33 4.30 -18.89 18.95
CA SER A 33 5.35 -18.06 19.56
C SER A 33 4.81 -16.84 20.31
N GLN A 34 3.59 -16.41 20.05
CA GLN A 34 2.95 -15.19 20.60
C GLN A 34 3.70 -13.88 20.27
N TYR A 35 4.63 -13.87 19.30
CA TYR A 35 5.33 -12.68 18.84
C TYR A 35 4.53 -11.93 17.79
N PHE A 36 3.41 -11.32 18.18
CA PHE A 36 2.49 -10.62 17.26
C PHE A 36 2.94 -9.21 16.90
N ILE A 37 3.69 -8.53 17.77
CA ILE A 37 4.07 -7.13 17.56
C ILE A 37 5.58 -7.06 17.35
N LEU A 38 6.00 -6.52 16.21
CA LEU A 38 7.42 -6.36 15.84
C LEU A 38 8.25 -7.64 16.05
N GLY A 39 7.64 -8.80 15.78
CA GLY A 39 8.26 -10.11 15.91
C GLY A 39 9.27 -10.40 14.78
N PRO A 40 9.96 -11.55 14.85
CA PRO A 40 10.96 -11.94 13.86
C PRO A 40 10.45 -11.93 12.42
N LYS A 41 9.19 -12.29 12.19
CA LYS A 41 8.58 -12.30 10.85
C LYS A 41 8.43 -10.89 10.25
N VAL A 42 8.27 -9.87 11.06
CA VAL A 42 8.28 -8.47 10.58
C VAL A 42 9.69 -8.11 10.12
N ALA A 43 10.72 -8.44 10.89
CA ALA A 43 12.12 -8.15 10.52
C ALA A 43 12.55 -8.91 9.23
N GLU A 44 12.12 -10.17 9.07
CA GLU A 44 12.33 -10.94 7.84
C GLU A 44 11.67 -10.24 6.65
N PHE A 45 10.39 -9.88 6.76
CA PHE A 45 9.65 -9.16 5.73
C PHE A 45 10.31 -7.84 5.34
N GLU A 46 10.73 -7.03 6.30
CA GLU A 46 11.43 -5.75 6.05
C GLU A 46 12.75 -5.98 5.31
N THR A 47 13.48 -7.02 5.66
CA THR A 47 14.75 -7.39 5.00
C THR A 47 14.51 -7.82 3.55
N GLU A 48 13.56 -8.73 3.32
CA GLU A 48 13.21 -9.22 1.99
C GLU A 48 12.65 -8.12 1.10
N MET A 49 11.77 -7.26 1.65
CA MET A 49 11.19 -6.14 0.93
C MET A 49 12.26 -5.13 0.52
N SER A 50 13.18 -4.78 1.43
CA SER A 50 14.27 -3.86 1.10
C SER A 50 15.17 -4.39 -0.01
N ALA A 51 15.46 -5.69 0.00
CA ALA A 51 16.23 -6.36 -1.05
C ALA A 51 15.48 -6.38 -2.39
N SER A 52 14.17 -6.70 -2.37
CA SER A 52 13.33 -6.79 -3.56
C SER A 52 13.18 -5.45 -4.29
N VAL A 53 13.02 -4.34 -3.55
CA VAL A 53 12.86 -3.00 -4.14
C VAL A 53 14.17 -2.22 -4.27
N GLY A 54 15.30 -2.79 -3.86
CA GLY A 54 16.63 -2.17 -3.98
C GLY A 54 16.86 -0.96 -3.07
N THR A 55 16.19 -0.90 -1.92
CA THR A 55 16.35 0.16 -0.91
C THR A 55 17.27 -0.28 0.21
N LYS A 56 17.82 0.68 0.97
CA LYS A 56 18.67 0.36 2.13
C LYS A 56 17.88 -0.25 3.29
N ARG A 57 16.61 0.10 3.42
CA ARG A 57 15.71 -0.35 4.50
C ARG A 57 14.27 -0.33 4.01
N ALA A 58 13.45 -1.19 4.58
CA ALA A 58 12.01 -1.12 4.55
C ALA A 58 11.49 -1.09 5.99
N LEU A 59 10.36 -0.46 6.21
CA LEU A 59 9.70 -0.38 7.50
C LEU A 59 8.27 -0.88 7.34
N GLY A 60 7.90 -1.89 8.12
CA GLY A 60 6.54 -2.39 8.18
C GLY A 60 5.61 -1.39 8.87
N CYS A 61 4.41 -1.23 8.33
CA CYS A 61 3.36 -0.41 8.91
C CYS A 61 2.00 -1.09 8.77
N ALA A 62 0.99 -0.58 9.43
CA ALA A 62 -0.31 -1.24 9.52
C ALA A 62 -1.06 -1.32 8.17
N SER A 63 -0.82 -0.37 7.27
CA SER A 63 -1.52 -0.29 5.98
C SER A 63 -0.81 0.62 5.00
N GLY A 64 -1.15 0.51 3.70
CA GLY A 64 -0.69 1.47 2.69
C GLY A 64 -1.13 2.91 2.97
N SER A 65 -2.27 3.10 3.62
CA SER A 65 -2.71 4.44 4.06
C SER A 65 -1.81 5.03 5.13
N ASP A 66 -1.33 4.20 6.07
CA ASP A 66 -0.38 4.64 7.07
C ASP A 66 1.02 4.83 6.48
N ALA A 67 1.40 4.04 5.48
CA ALA A 67 2.65 4.24 4.74
C ALA A 67 2.71 5.62 4.10
N LEU A 68 1.62 6.06 3.43
CA LEU A 68 1.53 7.40 2.87
C LEU A 68 1.63 8.50 3.95
N LEU A 69 0.93 8.32 5.06
CA LEU A 69 0.99 9.24 6.17
C LEU A 69 2.39 9.36 6.77
N LEU A 70 3.04 8.22 7.03
CA LEU A 70 4.40 8.17 7.56
C LEU A 70 5.41 8.81 6.62
N ALA A 71 5.26 8.61 5.29
CA ALA A 71 6.11 9.25 4.29
C ALA A 71 6.00 10.78 4.33
N LEU A 72 4.77 11.33 4.42
CA LEU A 72 4.56 12.77 4.54
C LEU A 72 5.14 13.34 5.84
N MET A 73 4.98 12.61 6.95
CA MET A 73 5.57 13.00 8.24
C MET A 73 7.11 12.96 8.19
N ALA A 74 7.70 11.96 7.54
CA ALA A 74 9.15 11.85 7.39
C ALA A 74 9.74 12.98 6.52
N LEU A 75 8.95 13.55 5.62
CA LEU A 75 9.30 14.74 4.84
C LEU A 75 9.02 16.05 5.56
N ASP A 76 8.61 16.01 6.84
CA ASP A 76 8.26 17.16 7.68
C ASP A 76 7.14 18.04 7.08
N VAL A 77 6.23 17.44 6.31
CA VAL A 77 5.03 18.12 5.78
C VAL A 77 4.11 18.50 6.95
N LYS A 78 3.67 19.75 6.98
CA LYS A 78 2.92 20.35 8.09
C LYS A 78 1.53 20.82 7.68
N ALA A 79 0.74 21.15 8.68
CA ALA A 79 -0.56 21.77 8.47
C ALA A 79 -0.42 23.08 7.67
N GLY A 80 -1.22 23.18 6.61
CA GLY A 80 -1.19 24.32 5.69
C GLY A 80 -0.27 24.17 4.48
N ASP A 81 0.64 23.20 4.47
CA ASP A 81 1.46 22.91 3.29
C ASP A 81 0.58 22.36 2.16
N GLU A 82 0.93 22.68 0.93
CA GLU A 82 0.26 22.17 -0.26
C GLU A 82 1.00 20.94 -0.79
N VAL A 83 0.23 19.87 -1.07
CA VAL A 83 0.76 18.61 -1.63
C VAL A 83 0.01 18.28 -2.89
N ILE A 84 0.72 18.29 -4.03
CA ILE A 84 0.16 17.92 -5.32
C ILE A 84 -0.10 16.41 -5.35
N CYS A 85 -1.29 16.03 -5.77
CA CYS A 85 -1.67 14.63 -5.90
C CYS A 85 -2.61 14.40 -7.09
N PRO A 86 -2.62 13.21 -7.69
CA PRO A 86 -3.52 12.92 -8.81
C PRO A 86 -4.99 12.97 -8.39
N SER A 87 -5.84 13.49 -9.25
CA SER A 87 -7.31 13.49 -9.06
C SER A 87 -7.90 12.10 -9.27
N TYR A 88 -7.31 11.27 -10.11
CA TYR A 88 -7.68 9.88 -10.35
C TYR A 88 -6.80 8.94 -9.51
N THR A 89 -7.25 8.66 -8.30
CA THR A 89 -6.51 7.84 -7.33
C THR A 89 -7.45 7.28 -6.27
N PHE A 90 -6.94 6.38 -5.43
CA PHE A 90 -7.66 5.89 -4.27
C PHE A 90 -7.75 6.98 -3.20
N PHE A 91 -8.84 6.97 -2.45
CA PHE A 91 -9.13 7.97 -1.40
C PHE A 91 -7.98 8.20 -0.41
N ALA A 92 -7.21 7.15 -0.10
CA ALA A 92 -6.11 7.25 0.86
C ALA A 92 -5.05 8.30 0.48
N THR A 93 -4.85 8.61 -0.81
CA THR A 93 -3.87 9.59 -1.27
C THR A 93 -4.18 10.98 -0.71
N GLY A 94 -5.36 11.53 -1.02
CA GLY A 94 -5.78 12.82 -0.47
C GLY A 94 -6.10 12.74 1.03
N GLY A 95 -6.58 11.58 1.50
CA GLY A 95 -6.85 11.33 2.91
C GLY A 95 -5.62 11.42 3.79
N ALA A 96 -4.48 10.89 3.37
CA ALA A 96 -3.21 11.01 4.10
C ALA A 96 -2.76 12.47 4.23
N ILE A 97 -2.86 13.24 3.14
CA ILE A 97 -2.54 14.67 3.12
C ILE A 97 -3.42 15.44 4.12
N ARG A 98 -4.72 15.19 4.10
CA ARG A 98 -5.67 15.86 5.01
C ARG A 98 -5.47 15.47 6.48
N ARG A 99 -5.04 14.23 6.76
CA ARG A 99 -4.80 13.73 8.13
C ARG A 99 -3.70 14.50 8.86
N ILE A 100 -2.70 15.02 8.16
CA ILE A 100 -1.63 15.86 8.75
C ILE A 100 -1.97 17.35 8.70
N GLY A 101 -3.17 17.72 8.25
CA GLY A 101 -3.61 19.11 8.13
C GLY A 101 -3.11 19.83 6.89
N ALA A 102 -2.42 19.17 5.99
CA ALA A 102 -1.98 19.71 4.71
C ALA A 102 -3.14 19.83 3.72
N VAL A 103 -2.92 20.56 2.64
CA VAL A 103 -3.91 20.86 1.60
C VAL A 103 -3.60 20.04 0.34
N PRO A 104 -4.47 19.11 -0.08
CA PRO A 104 -4.28 18.40 -1.34
C PRO A 104 -4.56 19.37 -2.50
N VAL A 105 -3.60 19.48 -3.41
CA VAL A 105 -3.72 20.19 -4.68
C VAL A 105 -3.91 19.14 -5.78
N TRP A 106 -5.10 19.11 -6.36
CA TRP A 106 -5.45 18.07 -7.32
C TRP A 106 -4.88 18.41 -8.70
N ALA A 107 -4.08 17.51 -9.24
CA ALA A 107 -3.61 17.55 -10.62
C ALA A 107 -4.36 16.52 -11.46
N ASP A 108 -4.61 16.86 -12.72
CA ASP A 108 -5.20 15.90 -13.65
C ASP A 108 -4.16 14.84 -14.07
N ILE A 109 -4.62 13.75 -14.65
CA ILE A 109 -3.78 12.65 -15.11
C ILE A 109 -3.62 12.71 -16.63
N ASP A 110 -2.52 12.19 -17.12
CA ASP A 110 -2.35 11.89 -18.52
C ASP A 110 -3.31 10.73 -18.92
N PRO A 111 -4.12 10.91 -19.99
CA PRO A 111 -5.16 9.94 -20.35
C PRO A 111 -4.62 8.61 -20.89
N ILE A 112 -3.33 8.51 -21.18
CA ILE A 112 -2.69 7.29 -21.69
C ILE A 112 -2.02 6.51 -20.57
N SER A 113 -1.23 7.18 -19.75
CA SER A 113 -0.48 6.54 -18.65
C SER A 113 -1.24 6.47 -17.35
N TYR A 114 -2.33 7.22 -17.21
CA TYR A 114 -3.12 7.39 -15.97
C TYR A 114 -2.29 7.90 -14.78
N ASN A 115 -1.14 8.53 -15.05
CA ASN A 115 -0.29 9.14 -14.03
C ASN A 115 -0.21 10.66 -14.19
N VAL A 116 0.20 11.34 -13.13
CA VAL A 116 0.59 12.75 -13.24
C VAL A 116 1.91 12.87 -14.01
N THR A 117 2.02 13.92 -14.80
CA THR A 117 3.22 14.24 -15.59
C THR A 117 3.64 15.68 -15.32
N SER A 118 4.82 16.09 -15.79
CA SER A 118 5.23 17.48 -15.68
C SER A 118 4.27 18.44 -16.37
N ALA A 119 3.59 18.00 -17.44
CA ALA A 119 2.60 18.81 -18.14
C ALA A 119 1.28 18.95 -17.39
N THR A 120 0.90 17.96 -16.57
CA THR A 120 -0.34 18.01 -15.80
C THR A 120 -0.16 18.67 -14.43
N ILE A 121 1.08 18.91 -14.01
CA ILE A 121 1.42 19.60 -12.74
C ILE A 121 1.72 21.09 -12.96
N ALA A 122 2.11 21.48 -14.19
CA ALA A 122 2.44 22.87 -14.55
C ALA A 122 1.19 23.76 -14.58
#